data_545f792877292032a323c77a39896a2e
#
_entry.id   545f792877292032a323c77a39896a2e
#
_cell.length_a   1.000
_cell.length_b   1.000
_cell.length_c   1.000
_cell.angle_alpha   90.00
_cell.angle_beta   90.00
_cell.angle_gamma   90.00
#
_symmetry.space_group_name_H-M   'P 1'
#
loop_
_entity.id
_entity.type
_entity.pdbx_description
1 polymer ?
#
loop_
_entity_poly.entity_id
_entity_poly.type
_entity_poly.pdbx_seq_one_letter_code
_entity_poly.pdbx_strand_id
1 'polypeptide(L)'
;MNEDLKNIIISDLILLDEQSSFLDNKKPWDLIENISDLLSNTASSNSTIENVVINEKDGPVFIDDTATVEPFTILNGPLFLGKNTLVKSHSTISNSIINHDCKVSGEINSCVFQPYSNKAHEGFLGHSFVGSWANLGAGTTTSNLKNNYSSVKVKWNGELLNTESIFFGSIIGEHVKTAIGTTLNTGTVIEMGCNVVAQSFPPRHIPAFSLFYKDKIIKIKFDDFYDTATKAMNRRNKSLSSSEKEALISIYKNC
;
A
#
# COMPACT_ATOMS: atom_id res chain seq x y z
N MET A 1 -11.44 -11.18 8.53
CA MET A 1 -11.78 -10.32 7.37
C MET A 1 -12.74 -11.12 6.51
N ASN A 2 -13.90 -10.55 6.22
CA ASN A 2 -14.94 -11.24 5.44
C ASN A 2 -14.40 -11.56 4.04
N GLU A 3 -14.89 -12.63 3.38
CA GLU A 3 -14.50 -12.97 1.99
C GLU A 3 -14.69 -11.80 1.02
N ASP A 4 -15.67 -10.94 1.30
CA ASP A 4 -15.93 -9.72 0.53
C ASP A 4 -14.77 -8.69 0.58
N LEU A 5 -14.02 -8.60 1.69
CA LEU A 5 -12.81 -7.76 1.80
C LEU A 5 -11.62 -8.33 1.03
N LYS A 6 -11.52 -9.65 0.94
CA LYS A 6 -10.49 -10.30 0.11
C LYS A 6 -10.71 -9.96 -1.37
N ASN A 7 -11.96 -9.98 -1.81
CA ASN A 7 -12.30 -9.73 -3.22
C ASN A 7 -12.10 -8.25 -3.61
N ILE A 8 -12.34 -7.30 -2.71
CA ILE A 8 -12.10 -5.86 -2.98
C ILE A 8 -10.59 -5.55 -3.05
N ILE A 9 -9.77 -6.14 -2.19
CA ILE A 9 -8.31 -5.96 -2.21
C ILE A 9 -7.68 -6.55 -3.49
N ILE A 10 -8.28 -7.58 -4.05
CA ILE A 10 -7.73 -8.36 -5.16
C ILE A 10 -8.23 -7.87 -6.53
N SER A 11 -9.48 -7.39 -6.62
CA SER A 11 -10.08 -6.97 -7.90
C SER A 11 -9.42 -5.73 -8.53
N ASP A 12 -8.75 -4.90 -7.73
CA ASP A 12 -8.08 -3.69 -8.22
C ASP A 12 -6.61 -3.91 -8.62
N LEU A 13 -6.08 -5.13 -8.52
CA LEU A 13 -4.80 -5.49 -9.12
C LEU A 13 -4.95 -5.67 -10.63
N ILE A 14 -5.39 -4.60 -11.32
CA ILE A 14 -5.72 -4.55 -12.76
C ILE A 14 -4.56 -4.95 -13.70
N LEU A 15 -3.35 -5.11 -13.16
CA LEU A 15 -2.20 -5.56 -13.93
C LEU A 15 -2.22 -7.05 -14.28
N LEU A 16 -3.16 -7.80 -13.74
CA LEU A 16 -3.08 -9.26 -13.73
C LEU A 16 -4.35 -9.91 -14.26
N ASP A 17 -5.03 -9.29 -15.23
CA ASP A 17 -6.21 -9.88 -15.90
C ASP A 17 -5.96 -11.32 -16.42
N GLU A 18 -4.71 -11.66 -16.72
CA GLU A 18 -4.33 -13.03 -17.11
C GLU A 18 -3.93 -13.93 -15.93
N GLN A 19 -3.83 -13.40 -14.70
CA GLN A 19 -3.38 -14.14 -13.51
C GLN A 19 -4.38 -14.12 -12.35
N SER A 20 -5.65 -13.94 -12.61
CA SER A 20 -6.71 -13.92 -11.57
C SER A 20 -6.68 -15.17 -10.68
N SER A 21 -6.32 -16.33 -11.23
CA SER A 21 -6.17 -17.59 -10.47
C SER A 21 -4.99 -17.59 -9.47
N PHE A 22 -3.97 -16.72 -9.69
CA PHE A 22 -2.85 -16.58 -8.75
C PHE A 22 -3.27 -15.88 -7.46
N LEU A 23 -4.32 -15.07 -7.52
CA LEU A 23 -4.80 -14.22 -6.41
C LEU A 23 -5.80 -14.94 -5.50
N ASP A 24 -6.35 -16.06 -5.96
CA ASP A 24 -7.28 -16.86 -5.17
C ASP A 24 -6.62 -17.36 -3.88
N ASN A 25 -7.18 -16.96 -2.73
CA ASN A 25 -6.69 -17.32 -1.38
C ASN A 25 -5.33 -16.73 -0.96
N LYS A 26 -4.75 -15.77 -1.69
CA LYS A 26 -3.50 -15.11 -1.31
C LYS A 26 -3.70 -14.09 -0.20
N LYS A 27 -2.68 -13.95 0.63
CA LYS A 27 -2.59 -12.89 1.63
C LYS A 27 -1.80 -11.71 1.03
N PRO A 28 -1.95 -10.47 1.53
CA PRO A 28 -1.22 -9.33 0.98
C PRO A 28 0.30 -9.50 0.93
N TRP A 29 0.88 -10.22 1.87
CA TRP A 29 2.32 -10.46 1.87
C TRP A 29 2.79 -11.52 0.87
N ASP A 30 1.91 -12.43 0.46
CA ASP A 30 2.24 -13.36 -0.62
C ASP A 30 2.51 -12.59 -1.93
N LEU A 31 1.86 -11.44 -2.15
CA LEU A 31 2.15 -10.56 -3.28
C LEU A 31 3.51 -9.90 -3.16
N ILE A 32 3.87 -9.45 -1.95
CA ILE A 32 5.16 -8.80 -1.68
C ILE A 32 6.32 -9.78 -1.91
N GLU A 33 6.18 -11.01 -1.46
CA GLU A 33 7.21 -12.05 -1.60
C GLU A 33 7.39 -12.53 -3.05
N ASN A 34 6.37 -12.37 -3.89
CA ASN A 34 6.37 -12.82 -5.28
C ASN A 34 6.46 -11.70 -6.32
N ILE A 35 6.87 -10.48 -5.97
CA ILE A 35 6.97 -9.36 -6.91
C ILE A 35 7.83 -9.72 -8.13
N SER A 36 8.99 -10.35 -7.93
CA SER A 36 9.89 -10.75 -9.01
C SER A 36 9.25 -11.73 -9.97
N ASP A 37 8.51 -12.71 -9.47
CA ASP A 37 7.80 -13.71 -10.30
C ASP A 37 6.64 -13.05 -11.05
N LEU A 38 5.89 -12.18 -10.38
CA LEU A 38 4.77 -11.43 -10.98
C LEU A 38 5.23 -10.55 -12.14
N LEU A 39 6.44 -9.97 -12.05
CA LEU A 39 6.99 -9.08 -13.06
C LEU A 39 7.93 -9.78 -14.04
N SER A 40 8.19 -11.09 -13.91
CA SER A 40 9.17 -11.83 -14.72
C SER A 40 8.91 -11.77 -16.23
N ASN A 41 7.65 -11.69 -16.64
CA ASN A 41 7.23 -11.59 -18.05
C ASN A 41 6.90 -10.17 -18.50
N THR A 42 7.13 -9.18 -17.64
CA THR A 42 6.85 -7.78 -17.97
C THR A 42 7.97 -7.23 -18.86
N ALA A 43 7.62 -6.62 -19.99
CA ALA A 43 8.61 -5.99 -20.84
C ALA A 43 9.09 -4.67 -20.22
N SER A 44 10.41 -4.45 -20.23
CA SER A 44 10.98 -3.16 -19.82
C SER A 44 10.54 -2.03 -20.74
N SER A 45 10.33 -0.85 -20.18
CA SER A 45 10.10 0.34 -20.98
C SER A 45 11.41 0.82 -21.60
N ASN A 46 11.43 1.07 -22.90
CA ASN A 46 12.59 1.66 -23.60
C ASN A 46 12.76 3.16 -23.34
N SER A 47 12.28 3.66 -22.21
CA SER A 47 12.23 5.09 -21.92
C SER A 47 13.51 5.56 -21.28
N THR A 48 14.20 6.51 -21.93
CA THR A 48 15.23 7.32 -21.25
C THR A 48 14.53 8.55 -20.66
N ILE A 49 14.56 8.67 -19.35
CA ILE A 49 13.99 9.82 -18.63
C ILE A 49 15.15 10.70 -18.15
N GLU A 50 15.08 11.98 -18.42
CA GLU A 50 16.15 12.92 -18.10
C GLU A 50 16.42 12.98 -16.60
N ASN A 51 17.70 12.85 -16.20
CA ASN A 51 18.15 12.85 -14.81
C ASN A 51 17.51 11.78 -13.90
N VAL A 52 17.09 10.64 -14.47
CA VAL A 52 16.60 9.46 -13.74
C VAL A 52 17.55 8.30 -13.99
N VAL A 53 17.91 7.58 -12.92
CA VAL A 53 18.72 6.36 -13.02
C VAL A 53 17.77 5.17 -13.06
N ILE A 54 17.83 4.38 -14.13
CA ILE A 54 17.08 3.12 -14.27
C ILE A 54 18.09 1.97 -14.24
N ASN A 55 17.92 1.06 -13.30
CA ASN A 55 18.78 -0.09 -13.09
C ASN A 55 17.96 -1.38 -13.18
N GLU A 56 18.23 -2.17 -14.21
CA GLU A 56 17.52 -3.43 -14.52
C GLU A 56 18.34 -4.68 -14.23
N LYS A 57 19.41 -4.54 -13.42
CA LYS A 57 20.31 -5.66 -13.12
C LYS A 57 19.58 -6.84 -12.48
N ASP A 58 18.61 -6.55 -11.60
CA ASP A 58 17.88 -7.55 -10.80
C ASP A 58 16.48 -7.86 -11.36
N GLY A 59 16.07 -7.21 -12.45
CA GLY A 59 14.80 -7.44 -13.12
C GLY A 59 14.31 -6.24 -13.95
N PRO A 60 13.21 -6.40 -14.70
CA PRO A 60 12.68 -5.37 -15.60
C PRO A 60 12.15 -4.16 -14.86
N VAL A 61 12.22 -2.98 -15.50
CA VAL A 61 11.57 -1.76 -15.05
C VAL A 61 10.51 -1.37 -16.09
N PHE A 62 9.24 -1.56 -15.74
CA PHE A 62 8.12 -1.09 -16.56
C PHE A 62 7.63 0.27 -16.06
N ILE A 63 7.49 1.22 -16.98
CA ILE A 63 6.95 2.55 -16.72
C ILE A 63 5.86 2.80 -17.76
N ASP A 64 4.62 2.96 -17.33
CA ASP A 64 3.52 3.31 -18.23
C ASP A 64 3.75 4.68 -18.89
N ASP A 65 3.39 4.83 -20.16
CA ASP A 65 3.61 6.05 -20.95
C ASP A 65 2.97 7.31 -20.33
N THR A 66 1.96 7.13 -19.48
CA THR A 66 1.28 8.23 -18.76
C THR A 66 1.85 8.49 -17.37
N ALA A 67 2.78 7.65 -16.91
CA ALA A 67 3.45 7.85 -15.62
C ALA A 67 4.46 9.00 -15.72
N THR A 68 4.65 9.69 -14.62
CA THR A 68 5.64 10.77 -14.49
C THR A 68 6.68 10.41 -13.44
N VAL A 69 7.94 10.46 -13.83
CA VAL A 69 9.07 10.29 -12.90
C VAL A 69 9.86 11.60 -12.88
N GLU A 70 9.87 12.26 -11.72
CA GLU A 70 10.60 13.52 -11.54
C GLU A 70 12.14 13.28 -11.46
N PRO A 71 12.97 14.29 -11.79
CA PRO A 71 14.42 14.17 -11.80
C PRO A 71 15.05 13.73 -10.47
N PHE A 72 16.28 13.20 -10.56
CA PHE A 72 17.09 12.70 -9.43
C PHE A 72 16.46 11.51 -8.70
N THR A 73 15.68 10.72 -9.42
CA THR A 73 15.07 9.48 -8.95
C THR A 73 15.91 8.27 -9.37
N ILE A 74 15.96 7.24 -8.52
CA ILE A 74 16.58 5.95 -8.81
C ILE A 74 15.50 4.89 -8.83
N LEU A 75 15.41 4.16 -9.93
CA LEU A 75 14.48 3.06 -10.14
C LEU A 75 15.26 1.75 -10.29
N ASN A 76 15.08 0.81 -9.38
CA ASN A 76 15.71 -0.51 -9.45
C ASN A 76 14.64 -1.58 -9.68
N GLY A 77 14.83 -2.37 -10.73
CA GLY A 77 13.96 -3.51 -11.04
C GLY A 77 14.11 -4.70 -10.07
N PRO A 78 13.16 -5.64 -10.09
CA PRO A 78 11.93 -5.57 -10.87
C PRO A 78 10.97 -4.50 -10.36
N LEU A 79 10.41 -3.70 -11.25
CA LEU A 79 9.57 -2.56 -10.88
C LEU A 79 8.45 -2.33 -11.91
N PHE A 80 7.25 -2.06 -11.42
CA PHE A 80 6.13 -1.65 -12.24
C PHE A 80 5.58 -0.31 -11.77
N LEU A 81 5.52 0.67 -12.69
CA LEU A 81 4.86 1.96 -12.50
C LEU A 81 3.65 2.06 -13.43
N GLY A 82 2.46 1.99 -12.85
CA GLY A 82 1.20 2.01 -13.57
C GLY A 82 0.77 3.40 -14.07
N LYS A 83 -0.33 3.43 -14.80
CA LYS A 83 -0.94 4.62 -15.42
C LYS A 83 -1.04 5.80 -14.46
N ASN A 84 -0.72 7.02 -14.95
CA ASN A 84 -0.87 8.28 -14.22
C ASN A 84 -0.13 8.30 -12.86
N THR A 85 0.77 7.35 -12.61
CA THR A 85 1.57 7.34 -11.37
C THR A 85 2.57 8.47 -11.39
N LEU A 86 2.72 9.15 -10.26
CA LEU A 86 3.73 10.19 -10.05
C LEU A 86 4.78 9.71 -9.06
N VAL A 87 6.01 9.56 -9.52
CA VAL A 87 7.20 9.40 -8.68
C VAL A 87 7.86 10.74 -8.52
N LYS A 88 7.92 11.24 -7.29
CA LYS A 88 8.49 12.56 -7.01
C LYS A 88 10.01 12.50 -6.96
N SER A 89 10.63 13.65 -7.17
CA SER A 89 12.09 13.81 -7.18
C SER A 89 12.77 13.28 -5.91
N HIS A 90 14.04 12.89 -6.05
CA HIS A 90 14.87 12.34 -4.96
C HIS A 90 14.32 11.08 -4.32
N SER A 91 13.61 10.26 -5.09
CA SER A 91 13.09 8.96 -4.63
C SER A 91 14.02 7.82 -5.02
N THR A 92 14.02 6.75 -4.21
CA THR A 92 14.62 5.46 -4.56
C THR A 92 13.54 4.39 -4.45
N ILE A 93 13.19 3.76 -5.58
CA ILE A 93 12.15 2.74 -5.62
C ILE A 93 12.75 1.45 -6.16
N SER A 94 12.57 0.37 -5.43
CA SER A 94 13.16 -0.93 -5.75
C SER A 94 12.15 -2.06 -5.56
N ASN A 95 12.21 -3.08 -6.42
CA ASN A 95 11.45 -4.33 -6.27
C ASN A 95 9.98 -4.10 -5.87
N SER A 96 9.22 -3.31 -6.64
CA SER A 96 7.90 -2.85 -6.20
C SER A 96 6.88 -2.80 -7.33
N ILE A 97 5.61 -2.92 -6.97
CA ILE A 97 4.46 -2.70 -7.84
C ILE A 97 3.74 -1.44 -7.36
N ILE A 98 3.80 -0.38 -8.14
CA ILE A 98 3.07 0.86 -7.90
C ILE A 98 1.96 0.94 -8.94
N ASN A 99 0.74 0.67 -8.52
CA ASN A 99 -0.41 0.61 -9.43
C ASN A 99 -0.80 2.03 -9.93
N HIS A 100 -1.85 2.13 -10.72
CA HIS A 100 -2.24 3.37 -11.39
C HIS A 100 -2.69 4.48 -10.43
N ASP A 101 -2.54 5.74 -10.85
CA ASP A 101 -2.97 6.94 -10.13
C ASP A 101 -2.35 7.13 -8.73
N CYS A 102 -1.26 6.45 -8.45
CA CYS A 102 -0.51 6.59 -7.19
C CYS A 102 0.41 7.81 -7.19
N LYS A 103 0.75 8.32 -6.00
CA LYS A 103 1.81 9.31 -5.83
C LYS A 103 2.78 8.83 -4.78
N VAL A 104 4.03 8.66 -5.16
CA VAL A 104 5.06 8.07 -4.31
C VAL A 104 6.31 8.93 -4.22
N SER A 105 6.97 8.88 -3.08
CA SER A 105 8.24 9.56 -2.80
C SER A 105 8.98 8.91 -1.64
N GLY A 106 10.27 9.19 -1.54
CA GLY A 106 11.16 8.67 -0.51
C GLY A 106 11.77 7.34 -0.89
N GLU A 107 12.10 6.53 0.09
CA GLU A 107 12.65 5.19 -0.14
C GLU A 107 11.53 4.14 -0.05
N ILE A 108 11.33 3.39 -1.14
CA ILE A 108 10.32 2.34 -1.25
C ILE A 108 11.01 1.07 -1.74
N ASN A 109 10.88 -0.01 -0.99
CA ASN A 109 11.52 -1.28 -1.31
C ASN A 109 10.57 -2.46 -1.05
N SER A 110 10.39 -3.34 -2.03
CA SER A 110 9.56 -4.54 -1.91
C SER A 110 8.14 -4.22 -1.44
N CYS A 111 7.47 -3.31 -2.16
CA CYS A 111 6.13 -2.84 -1.78
C CYS A 111 5.12 -3.03 -2.92
N VAL A 112 3.87 -3.25 -2.51
CA VAL A 112 2.72 -3.26 -3.43
C VAL A 112 1.78 -2.12 -3.04
N PHE A 113 1.56 -1.18 -3.98
CA PHE A 113 0.63 -0.08 -3.84
C PHE A 113 -0.59 -0.32 -4.71
N GLN A 114 -1.75 -0.29 -4.10
CA GLN A 114 -3.04 -0.33 -4.78
C GLN A 114 -3.40 1.04 -5.37
N PRO A 115 -4.33 1.10 -6.35
CA PRO A 115 -4.69 2.34 -7.04
C PRO A 115 -5.06 3.49 -6.11
N TYR A 116 -4.78 4.71 -6.56
CA TYR A 116 -5.13 5.97 -5.87
C TYR A 116 -4.47 6.18 -4.51
N SER A 117 -3.50 5.34 -4.13
CA SER A 117 -2.79 5.49 -2.86
C SER A 117 -1.66 6.52 -2.96
N ASN A 118 -1.36 7.17 -1.84
CA ASN A 118 -0.34 8.21 -1.78
C ASN A 118 0.64 7.98 -0.63
N LYS A 119 1.93 7.95 -0.95
CA LYS A 119 3.06 8.21 -0.06
C LYS A 119 3.93 9.29 -0.74
N ALA A 120 3.39 10.50 -0.85
CA ALA A 120 3.93 11.55 -1.72
C ALA A 120 5.06 12.38 -1.10
N HIS A 121 5.62 11.95 0.02
CA HIS A 121 6.68 12.63 0.76
C HIS A 121 7.75 11.63 1.24
N GLU A 122 8.84 12.12 1.83
CA GLU A 122 9.96 11.36 2.39
C GLU A 122 9.52 10.32 3.44
N GLY A 123 10.39 9.39 3.76
CA GLY A 123 10.23 8.28 4.69
C GLY A 123 10.45 6.94 4.01
N PHE A 124 10.91 5.96 4.79
CA PHE A 124 11.13 4.59 4.32
C PHE A 124 9.84 3.76 4.39
N LEU A 125 9.55 3.04 3.33
CA LEU A 125 8.51 2.00 3.29
C LEU A 125 9.13 0.73 2.70
N GLY A 126 9.23 -0.32 3.49
CA GLY A 126 9.80 -1.59 3.07
C GLY A 126 8.88 -2.77 3.31
N HIS A 127 8.85 -3.75 2.40
CA HIS A 127 8.10 -5.01 2.48
C HIS A 127 6.66 -4.80 2.96
N SER A 128 5.97 -3.84 2.32
CA SER A 128 4.66 -3.36 2.77
C SER A 128 3.61 -3.43 1.67
N PHE A 129 2.37 -3.62 2.08
CA PHE A 129 1.21 -3.51 1.22
C PHE A 129 0.42 -2.24 1.57
N VAL A 130 0.05 -1.45 0.56
CA VAL A 130 -0.71 -0.21 0.73
C VAL A 130 -2.00 -0.29 -0.08
N GLY A 131 -3.12 -0.34 0.59
CA GLY A 131 -4.46 -0.43 0.01
C GLY A 131 -4.88 0.84 -0.74
N SER A 132 -5.88 0.68 -1.60
CA SER A 132 -6.43 1.77 -2.41
C SER A 132 -6.89 2.96 -1.54
N TRP A 133 -6.72 4.17 -2.06
CA TRP A 133 -7.14 5.40 -1.39
C TRP A 133 -6.45 5.67 -0.04
N ALA A 134 -5.43 4.88 0.32
CA ALA A 134 -4.60 5.19 1.47
C ALA A 134 -3.79 6.47 1.25
N ASN A 135 -3.60 7.25 2.31
CA ASN A 135 -2.79 8.47 2.26
C ASN A 135 -1.84 8.53 3.45
N LEU A 136 -0.56 8.31 3.18
CA LEU A 136 0.47 8.34 4.20
C LEU A 136 1.03 9.76 4.32
N GLY A 137 0.93 10.33 5.52
CA GLY A 137 1.45 11.66 5.82
C GLY A 137 2.98 11.75 5.66
N ALA A 138 3.50 12.96 5.47
CA ALA A 138 4.94 13.20 5.35
C ALA A 138 5.71 12.60 6.52
N GLY A 139 6.87 11.99 6.25
CA GLY A 139 7.68 11.32 7.26
C GLY A 139 7.09 9.99 7.78
N THR A 140 5.99 9.48 7.18
CA THR A 140 5.53 8.13 7.53
C THR A 140 6.61 7.13 7.16
N THR A 141 7.04 6.34 8.15
CA THR A 141 8.14 5.39 8.01
C THR A 141 7.79 4.05 8.66
N THR A 142 8.25 2.95 8.06
CA THR A 142 8.02 1.60 8.58
C THR A 142 9.32 0.90 8.93
N SER A 143 9.35 0.17 10.03
CA SER A 143 10.38 -0.85 10.21
C SER A 143 9.97 -2.11 9.46
N ASN A 144 10.92 -2.75 8.79
CA ASN A 144 10.69 -4.01 8.08
C ASN A 144 11.57 -5.17 8.58
N LEU A 145 12.39 -4.94 9.60
CA LEU A 145 13.26 -5.95 10.19
C LEU A 145 13.25 -5.80 11.71
N LYS A 146 13.06 -6.90 12.42
CA LYS A 146 13.17 -6.88 13.88
C LYS A 146 14.63 -6.83 14.33
N ASN A 147 14.90 -6.17 15.45
CA ASN A 147 16.25 -6.08 16.03
C ASN A 147 16.85 -7.46 16.38
N ASN A 148 16.03 -8.46 16.62
CA ASN A 148 16.48 -9.82 16.94
C ASN A 148 16.47 -10.77 15.73
N TYR A 149 16.21 -10.27 14.53
CA TYR A 149 16.20 -11.00 13.25
C TYR A 149 15.26 -12.23 13.23
N SER A 150 14.30 -12.32 14.14
CA SER A 150 13.32 -13.41 14.13
C SER A 150 12.20 -13.13 13.09
N SER A 151 11.54 -14.21 12.65
CA SER A 151 10.37 -14.10 11.76
C SER A 151 9.28 -13.19 12.36
N VAL A 152 8.56 -12.52 11.47
CA VAL A 152 7.54 -11.54 11.87
C VAL A 152 6.20 -12.26 12.06
N LYS A 153 5.48 -11.89 13.11
CA LYS A 153 4.10 -12.33 13.36
C LYS A 153 3.15 -11.16 13.17
N VAL A 154 2.04 -11.41 12.50
CA VAL A 154 0.99 -10.42 12.23
C VAL A 154 -0.35 -10.88 12.78
N LYS A 155 -1.17 -9.95 13.26
CA LYS A 155 -2.55 -10.25 13.61
C LYS A 155 -3.41 -10.09 12.34
N TRP A 156 -3.96 -11.20 11.87
CA TRP A 156 -4.73 -11.26 10.63
C TRP A 156 -5.99 -12.10 10.84
N ASN A 157 -7.15 -11.56 10.52
CA ASN A 157 -8.47 -12.22 10.73
C ASN A 157 -8.68 -12.71 12.18
N GLY A 158 -8.23 -11.92 13.15
CA GLY A 158 -8.34 -12.27 14.57
C GLY A 158 -7.24 -13.20 15.09
N GLU A 159 -6.48 -13.86 14.22
CA GLU A 159 -5.43 -14.82 14.58
C GLU A 159 -4.03 -14.19 14.51
N LEU A 160 -3.11 -14.71 15.31
CA LEU A 160 -1.70 -14.33 15.25
C LEU A 160 -0.96 -15.34 14.35
N LEU A 161 -0.67 -14.92 13.11
CA LEU A 161 -0.01 -15.75 12.11
C LEU A 161 1.50 -15.45 12.07
N ASN A 162 2.31 -16.50 11.94
CA ASN A 162 3.72 -16.36 11.59
C ASN A 162 3.84 -16.23 10.07
N THR A 163 4.50 -15.17 9.60
CA THR A 163 4.73 -14.94 8.16
C THR A 163 5.90 -15.76 7.63
N GLU A 164 6.70 -16.36 8.51
CA GLU A 164 7.96 -17.06 8.22
C GLU A 164 9.05 -16.15 7.60
N SER A 165 8.71 -14.92 7.26
CA SER A 165 9.64 -13.92 6.74
C SER A 165 10.32 -13.13 7.86
N ILE A 166 11.61 -12.83 7.68
CA ILE A 166 12.37 -11.92 8.55
C ILE A 166 12.21 -10.47 8.12
N PHE A 167 11.93 -10.24 6.83
CA PHE A 167 11.62 -8.93 6.29
C PHE A 167 10.12 -8.76 6.08
N PHE A 168 9.51 -7.91 6.87
CA PHE A 168 8.09 -7.62 6.80
C PHE A 168 7.79 -6.23 7.38
N GLY A 169 7.23 -5.36 6.57
CA GLY A 169 6.85 -4.01 6.98
C GLY A 169 5.44 -3.93 7.58
N SER A 170 4.53 -3.32 6.86
CA SER A 170 3.16 -3.08 7.31
C SER A 170 2.13 -3.45 6.23
N ILE A 171 0.98 -3.91 6.66
CA ILE A 171 -0.22 -4.04 5.83
C ILE A 171 -1.13 -2.86 6.16
N ILE A 172 -1.33 -1.99 5.18
CA ILE A 172 -2.10 -0.75 5.31
C ILE A 172 -3.34 -0.90 4.44
N GLY A 173 -4.50 -0.94 5.07
CA GLY A 173 -5.79 -1.15 4.42
C GLY A 173 -6.27 0.05 3.59
N GLU A 174 -7.36 -0.15 2.89
CA GLU A 174 -7.98 0.88 2.07
C GLU A 174 -8.45 2.08 2.89
N HIS A 175 -8.41 3.25 2.27
CA HIS A 175 -8.83 4.52 2.89
C HIS A 175 -8.12 4.86 4.21
N VAL A 176 -7.04 4.18 4.56
CA VAL A 176 -6.22 4.52 5.74
C VAL A 176 -5.54 5.86 5.55
N LYS A 177 -5.49 6.66 6.60
CA LYS A 177 -4.74 7.91 6.63
C LYS A 177 -3.81 7.93 7.84
N THR A 178 -2.54 8.26 7.60
CA THR A 178 -1.60 8.50 8.70
C THR A 178 -1.29 9.99 8.81
N ALA A 179 -1.10 10.46 10.03
CA ALA A 179 -0.57 11.81 10.28
C ALA A 179 0.91 11.91 9.87
N ILE A 180 1.41 13.13 9.75
CA ILE A 180 2.83 13.39 9.53
C ILE A 180 3.67 12.76 10.65
N GLY A 181 4.87 12.26 10.30
CA GLY A 181 5.81 11.67 11.25
C GLY A 181 5.35 10.34 11.87
N THR A 182 4.36 9.67 11.29
CA THR A 182 3.91 8.36 11.79
C THR A 182 5.00 7.31 11.60
N THR A 183 5.36 6.62 12.69
CA THR A 183 6.33 5.51 12.68
C THR A 183 5.61 4.20 12.95
N LEU A 184 5.82 3.20 12.10
CA LEU A 184 5.16 1.89 12.18
C LEU A 184 6.18 0.80 12.47
N ASN A 185 5.86 -0.06 13.42
CA ASN A 185 6.66 -1.24 13.72
C ASN A 185 6.50 -2.34 12.65
N THR A 186 7.50 -3.18 12.53
CA THR A 186 7.45 -4.44 11.78
C THR A 186 6.21 -5.25 12.14
N GLY A 187 5.47 -5.71 11.13
CA GLY A 187 4.26 -6.52 11.32
C GLY A 187 3.03 -5.72 11.75
N THR A 188 3.02 -4.40 11.51
CA THR A 188 1.82 -3.58 11.77
C THR A 188 0.76 -3.85 10.71
N VAL A 189 -0.47 -4.09 11.16
CA VAL A 189 -1.67 -4.22 10.33
C VAL A 189 -2.64 -3.11 10.72
N ILE A 190 -2.93 -2.24 9.78
CA ILE A 190 -3.94 -1.19 9.92
C ILE A 190 -5.07 -1.53 8.96
N GLU A 191 -6.21 -1.90 9.51
CA GLU A 191 -7.36 -2.29 8.69
C GLU A 191 -7.99 -1.06 8.01
N MET A 192 -8.94 -1.30 7.10
CA MET A 192 -9.52 -0.26 6.26
C MET A 192 -10.18 0.89 7.06
N GLY A 193 -10.21 2.07 6.47
CA GLY A 193 -10.94 3.23 6.98
C GLY A 193 -10.36 3.84 8.26
N CYS A 194 -9.13 3.49 8.63
CA CYS A 194 -8.49 3.99 9.85
C CYS A 194 -7.83 5.35 9.65
N ASN A 195 -7.87 6.17 10.69
CA ASN A 195 -7.05 7.36 10.83
C ASN A 195 -6.04 7.16 11.97
N VAL A 196 -4.74 7.29 11.67
CA VAL A 196 -3.66 7.08 12.64
C VAL A 196 -2.96 8.40 12.92
N VAL A 197 -3.20 8.94 14.12
CA VAL A 197 -2.57 10.16 14.62
C VAL A 197 -1.71 9.78 15.82
N ALA A 198 -0.52 9.25 15.54
CA ALA A 198 0.38 8.71 16.54
C ALA A 198 1.50 9.69 16.88
N GLN A 199 1.80 9.85 18.17
CA GLN A 199 2.98 10.55 18.68
C GLN A 199 4.11 9.57 19.07
N SER A 200 3.77 8.29 19.19
CA SER A 200 4.65 7.15 19.44
C SER A 200 4.26 6.01 18.51
N PHE A 201 4.93 4.86 18.61
CA PHE A 201 4.52 3.69 17.83
C PHE A 201 3.08 3.29 18.14
N PRO A 202 2.18 3.25 17.16
CA PRO A 202 0.84 2.73 17.37
C PRO A 202 0.87 1.21 17.63
N PRO A 203 -0.23 0.64 18.13
CA PRO A 203 -0.37 -0.82 18.24
C PRO A 203 -0.14 -1.49 16.88
N ARG A 204 0.43 -2.70 16.89
CA ARG A 204 0.66 -3.47 15.66
C ARG A 204 -0.63 -3.89 14.93
N HIS A 205 -1.77 -3.78 15.57
CA HIS A 205 -3.06 -4.02 14.95
C HIS A 205 -4.03 -2.91 15.32
N ILE A 206 -4.56 -2.26 14.29
CA ILE A 206 -5.61 -1.24 14.42
C ILE A 206 -6.82 -1.76 13.64
N PRO A 207 -7.94 -2.07 14.33
CA PRO A 207 -9.13 -2.62 13.71
C PRO A 207 -9.81 -1.60 12.78
N ALA A 208 -10.58 -2.09 11.83
CA ALA A 208 -11.22 -1.28 10.80
C ALA A 208 -12.08 -0.14 11.37
N PHE A 209 -12.16 0.95 10.61
CA PHE A 209 -12.92 2.16 10.94
C PHE A 209 -12.56 2.74 12.31
N SER A 210 -11.27 2.82 12.61
CA SER A 210 -10.77 3.33 13.88
C SER A 210 -9.94 4.60 13.73
N LEU A 211 -10.09 5.49 14.69
CA LEU A 211 -9.17 6.58 14.94
C LEU A 211 -8.22 6.16 16.07
N PHE A 212 -6.92 6.08 15.78
CA PHE A 212 -5.89 5.99 16.81
C PHE A 212 -5.40 7.40 17.15
N TYR A 213 -5.68 7.84 18.37
CA TYR A 213 -5.32 9.17 18.86
C TYR A 213 -5.06 9.15 20.36
N LYS A 214 -3.97 9.76 20.82
CA LYS A 214 -3.56 9.81 22.24
C LYS A 214 -3.60 8.42 22.90
N ASP A 215 -2.97 7.44 22.23
CA ASP A 215 -2.87 6.04 22.67
C ASP A 215 -4.22 5.32 22.89
N LYS A 216 -5.26 5.82 22.28
CA LYS A 216 -6.60 5.23 22.30
C LYS A 216 -7.06 4.87 20.90
N ILE A 217 -7.78 3.74 20.81
CA ILE A 217 -8.50 3.32 19.60
C ILE A 217 -9.97 3.70 19.80
N ILE A 218 -10.51 4.50 18.90
CA ILE A 218 -11.88 5.03 18.93
C ILE A 218 -12.56 4.63 17.62
N LYS A 219 -13.72 3.97 17.67
CA LYS A 219 -14.48 3.61 16.48
C LYS A 219 -14.98 4.88 15.78
N ILE A 220 -14.72 5.00 14.48
CA ILE A 220 -15.23 6.09 13.63
C ILE A 220 -16.67 5.73 13.23
N LYS A 221 -17.58 6.69 13.24
CA LYS A 221 -18.94 6.48 12.72
C LYS A 221 -18.90 6.27 11.22
N PHE A 222 -19.77 5.40 10.70
CA PHE A 222 -19.82 5.11 9.27
C PHE A 222 -20.00 6.37 8.41
N ASP A 223 -20.90 7.25 8.81
CA ASP A 223 -21.18 8.48 8.04
C ASP A 223 -19.96 9.41 7.96
N ASP A 224 -19.17 9.54 9.05
CA ASP A 224 -17.94 10.35 9.08
C ASP A 224 -16.87 9.74 8.18
N PHE A 225 -16.74 8.41 8.17
CA PHE A 225 -15.87 7.69 7.26
C PHE A 225 -16.30 7.88 5.80
N TYR A 226 -17.59 7.64 5.51
CA TYR A 226 -18.15 7.71 4.17
C TYR A 226 -18.02 9.12 3.56
N ASP A 227 -18.31 10.16 4.34
CA ASP A 227 -18.11 11.56 3.92
C ASP A 227 -16.64 11.83 3.57
N THR A 228 -15.71 11.36 4.40
CA THR A 228 -14.27 11.53 4.19
C THR A 228 -13.79 10.77 2.95
N ALA A 229 -14.24 9.54 2.73
CA ALA A 229 -13.93 8.72 1.57
C ALA A 229 -14.45 9.40 0.29
N THR A 230 -15.71 9.82 0.30
CA THR A 230 -16.35 10.55 -0.82
C THR A 230 -15.58 11.82 -1.19
N LYS A 231 -15.18 12.64 -0.21
CA LYS A 231 -14.37 13.84 -0.45
C LYS A 231 -13.00 13.50 -1.06
N ALA A 232 -12.36 12.44 -0.60
CA ALA A 232 -11.07 12.00 -1.14
C ALA A 232 -11.20 11.55 -2.61
N MET A 233 -12.24 10.77 -2.94
CA MET A 233 -12.51 10.25 -4.28
C MET A 233 -12.92 11.37 -5.25
N ASN A 234 -13.77 12.30 -4.82
CA ASN A 234 -14.19 13.44 -5.63
C ASN A 234 -13.01 14.31 -6.10
N ARG A 235 -11.93 14.43 -5.32
CA ARG A 235 -10.68 15.11 -5.73
C ARG A 235 -9.99 14.47 -6.93
N ARG A 236 -10.36 13.23 -7.25
CA ARG A 236 -9.85 12.45 -8.38
C ARG A 236 -10.93 12.17 -9.42
N ASN A 237 -12.06 12.91 -9.38
CA ASN A 237 -13.22 12.72 -10.24
C ASN A 237 -13.77 11.29 -10.20
N LYS A 238 -13.74 10.67 -9.01
CA LYS A 238 -14.30 9.35 -8.73
C LYS A 238 -15.40 9.47 -7.69
N SER A 239 -16.33 8.53 -7.72
CA SER A 239 -17.43 8.44 -6.76
C SER A 239 -17.70 6.99 -6.42
N LEU A 240 -18.16 6.73 -5.20
CA LEU A 240 -18.64 5.41 -4.80
C LEU A 240 -19.98 5.12 -5.47
N SER A 241 -20.08 3.94 -6.06
CA SER A 241 -21.37 3.40 -6.54
C SER A 241 -22.26 2.98 -5.37
N SER A 242 -23.54 2.75 -5.64
CA SER A 242 -24.47 2.24 -4.61
C SER A 242 -24.03 0.87 -4.08
N SER A 243 -23.55 -0.01 -4.96
CA SER A 243 -23.06 -1.35 -4.57
C SER A 243 -21.81 -1.29 -3.68
N GLU A 244 -20.85 -0.41 -3.98
CA GLU A 244 -19.67 -0.20 -3.13
C GLU A 244 -20.06 0.35 -1.74
N LYS A 245 -21.02 1.29 -1.71
CA LYS A 245 -21.56 1.79 -0.44
C LYS A 245 -22.21 0.69 0.40
N GLU A 246 -23.00 -0.17 -0.21
CA GLU A 246 -23.63 -1.31 0.47
C GLU A 246 -22.60 -2.31 1.01
N ALA A 247 -21.55 -2.60 0.22
CA ALA A 247 -20.44 -3.44 0.66
C ALA A 247 -19.70 -2.82 1.86
N LEU A 248 -19.40 -1.52 1.83
CA LEU A 248 -18.79 -0.81 2.96
C LEU A 248 -19.65 -0.83 4.22
N ILE A 249 -20.98 -0.70 4.08
CA ILE A 249 -21.93 -0.82 5.21
C ILE A 249 -21.89 -2.24 5.80
N SER A 250 -21.87 -3.27 4.94
CA SER A 250 -21.77 -4.66 5.38
C SER A 250 -20.49 -4.90 6.18
N ILE A 251 -19.37 -4.45 5.66
CA ILE A 251 -18.07 -4.55 6.33
C ILE A 251 -18.08 -3.83 7.69
N TYR A 252 -18.61 -2.59 7.71
CA TYR A 252 -18.68 -1.79 8.94
C TYR A 252 -19.50 -2.45 10.05
N LYS A 253 -20.58 -3.13 9.69
CA LYS A 253 -21.46 -3.84 10.65
C LYS A 253 -20.81 -5.10 11.23
N ASN A 254 -19.83 -5.68 10.52
CA ASN A 254 -19.15 -6.92 10.90
C ASN A 254 -17.78 -6.70 11.58
N CYS A 255 -17.42 -5.43 11.86
CA CYS A 255 -16.17 -5.02 12.50
C CYS A 255 -16.33 -4.65 13.98
#